data_440e5fbf64c812c531b38ebce96f3b57
#
_entry.id   440e5fbf64c812c531b38ebce96f3b57
#
_cell.length_a   1.000
_cell.length_b   1.000
_cell.length_c   1.000
_cell.angle_alpha   90.00
_cell.angle_beta   90.00
_cell.angle_gamma   90.00
#
_symmetry.space_group_name_H-M   'P 1'
#
loop_
_entity.id
_entity.type
_entity.pdbx_description
1 polymer ?
#
loop_
_entity_poly.entity_id
_entity_poly.type
_entity_poly.pdbx_seq_one_letter_code
_entity_poly.pdbx_strand_id
1 'polypeptide(L)'
;MDEYNKSSHTIYDIKYHIIWVTKYRYHVLNGNVALRVRELIRQGCNARGVNILQGSVGKEHIHLLVSCPPSMAPSKLVQYLKGRSSRLLQEQFPELQKRYWGQHLWARGYFCATVGSVTEEMIRNYIANQGNDEKNEIFKIEDEFQS
;
A
#
# COMPACT_ATOMS: atom_id res chain seq x y z
N MET A 1 16.78 6.19 16.14
CA MET A 1 16.47 7.61 16.30
C MET A 1 15.58 8.06 15.15
N ASP A 2 14.59 8.83 15.48
CA ASP A 2 13.63 9.26 14.48
C ASP A 2 14.24 10.34 13.59
N GLU A 3 14.03 10.18 12.31
CA GLU A 3 14.40 11.19 11.35
C GLU A 3 13.16 11.94 10.92
N TYR A 4 13.23 13.25 10.95
CA TYR A 4 12.13 14.09 10.53
C TYR A 4 12.31 14.52 9.09
N ASN A 5 11.20 14.55 8.37
CA ASN A 5 11.19 15.04 7.00
C ASN A 5 11.22 16.57 6.99
N LYS A 6 11.62 17.14 5.87
CA LYS A 6 11.70 18.58 5.72
C LYS A 6 11.14 19.03 4.40
N SER A 7 10.40 20.12 4.43
CA SER A 7 10.12 20.92 3.25
C SER A 7 10.87 22.25 3.40
N SER A 8 10.64 23.19 2.50
CA SER A 8 11.37 24.47 2.54
C SER A 8 11.17 25.23 3.85
N HIS A 9 10.04 25.05 4.53
CA HIS A 9 9.71 25.79 5.75
C HIS A 9 9.15 24.90 6.86
N THR A 10 9.07 23.60 6.67
CA THR A 10 8.38 22.71 7.60
C THR A 10 9.20 21.47 7.88
N ILE A 11 9.26 21.09 9.15
CA ILE A 11 9.80 19.81 9.60
C ILE A 11 8.60 18.98 10.04
N TYR A 12 8.50 17.72 9.57
CA TYR A 12 7.36 16.90 9.89
C TYR A 12 7.74 15.43 10.01
N ASP A 13 6.89 14.69 10.73
CA ASP A 13 7.03 13.25 10.91
C ASP A 13 5.62 12.67 10.98
N ILE A 14 5.02 12.44 9.83
CA ILE A 14 3.63 12.01 9.73
C ILE A 14 3.60 10.63 9.10
N LYS A 15 3.24 9.63 9.89
CA LYS A 15 3.23 8.24 9.45
C LYS A 15 1.87 7.61 9.66
N TYR A 16 1.47 6.76 8.73
CA TYR A 16 0.21 6.04 8.79
C TYR A 16 0.43 4.56 8.49
N HIS A 17 -0.31 3.75 9.23
CA HIS A 17 -0.48 2.33 8.90
C HIS A 17 -1.80 2.20 8.15
N ILE A 18 -1.76 1.69 6.91
CA ILE A 18 -2.92 1.65 6.02
C ILE A 18 -3.13 0.23 5.51
N ILE A 19 -4.38 -0.24 5.53
CA ILE A 19 -4.75 -1.56 5.02
C ILE A 19 -6.01 -1.42 4.19
N TRP A 20 -6.03 -2.06 3.01
CA TRP A 20 -7.29 -2.21 2.28
C TRP A 20 -7.32 -3.56 1.58
N VAL A 21 -8.53 -4.00 1.22
CA VAL A 21 -8.75 -5.34 0.70
C VAL A 21 -9.41 -5.32 -0.66
N THR A 22 -9.29 -6.43 -1.38
CA THR A 22 -9.99 -6.61 -2.65
C THR A 22 -11.50 -6.73 -2.41
N LYS A 23 -12.28 -6.33 -3.42
CA LYS A 23 -13.72 -6.47 -3.37
C LYS A 23 -14.08 -7.95 -3.30
N TYR A 24 -15.00 -8.29 -2.41
CA TYR A 24 -15.42 -9.66 -2.11
C TYR A 24 -14.28 -10.52 -1.54
N ARG A 25 -13.14 -9.90 -1.20
CA ARG A 25 -11.94 -10.58 -0.71
C ARG A 25 -11.47 -11.69 -1.64
N TYR A 26 -11.65 -11.50 -2.93
CA TYR A 26 -11.13 -12.45 -3.91
C TYR A 26 -9.61 -12.48 -3.85
N HIS A 27 -9.05 -13.69 -3.91
CA HIS A 27 -7.60 -13.91 -3.86
C HIS A 27 -6.99 -13.72 -5.23
N VAL A 28 -6.97 -12.47 -5.70
CA VAL A 28 -6.51 -12.15 -7.05
C VAL A 28 -5.11 -11.54 -7.12
N LEU A 29 -4.55 -11.17 -5.97
CA LEU A 29 -3.25 -10.51 -5.93
C LEU A 29 -2.14 -11.54 -5.78
N ASN A 30 -1.86 -12.26 -6.87
CA ASN A 30 -0.80 -13.25 -6.88
C ASN A 30 -0.10 -13.23 -8.24
N GLY A 31 1.08 -13.85 -8.29
CA GLY A 31 1.87 -13.90 -9.51
C GLY A 31 2.16 -12.52 -10.09
N ASN A 32 1.93 -12.36 -11.38
CA ASN A 32 2.21 -11.11 -12.08
C ASN A 32 1.31 -9.97 -11.62
N VAL A 33 0.09 -10.28 -11.17
CA VAL A 33 -0.81 -9.25 -10.63
C VAL A 33 -0.22 -8.66 -9.36
N ALA A 34 0.29 -9.50 -8.46
CA ALA A 34 0.91 -9.02 -7.22
C ALA A 34 2.14 -8.15 -7.51
N LEU A 35 2.97 -8.58 -8.46
CA LEU A 35 4.14 -7.79 -8.84
C LEU A 35 3.74 -6.44 -9.40
N ARG A 36 2.72 -6.42 -10.23
CA ARG A 36 2.27 -5.18 -10.87
C ARG A 36 1.61 -4.24 -9.86
N VAL A 37 0.77 -4.75 -8.97
CA VAL A 37 0.14 -3.88 -7.96
C VAL A 37 1.19 -3.26 -7.05
N ARG A 38 2.20 -4.03 -6.67
CA ARG A 38 3.33 -3.52 -5.89
C ARG A 38 3.98 -2.33 -6.58
N GLU A 39 4.28 -2.49 -7.88
CA GLU A 39 4.91 -1.45 -8.68
C GLU A 39 4.02 -0.21 -8.80
N LEU A 40 2.72 -0.41 -9.04
CA LEU A 40 1.78 0.69 -9.15
C LEU A 40 1.66 1.49 -7.86
N ILE A 41 1.67 0.81 -6.71
CA ILE A 41 1.62 1.47 -5.42
C ILE A 41 2.92 2.26 -5.19
N ARG A 42 4.06 1.67 -5.50
CA ARG A 42 5.35 2.33 -5.37
C ARG A 42 5.40 3.60 -6.22
N GLN A 43 5.01 3.49 -7.48
CA GLN A 43 4.98 4.62 -8.40
C GLN A 43 4.02 5.70 -7.92
N GLY A 44 2.83 5.29 -7.47
CA GLY A 44 1.82 6.22 -7.01
C GLY A 44 2.24 6.99 -5.77
N CYS A 45 2.85 6.33 -4.82
CA CYS A 45 3.36 6.98 -3.62
C CYS A 45 4.49 7.94 -3.97
N ASN A 46 5.43 7.48 -4.81
CA ASN A 46 6.54 8.33 -5.22
C ASN A 46 6.05 9.60 -5.92
N ALA A 47 5.05 9.48 -6.79
CA ALA A 47 4.48 10.62 -7.50
C ALA A 47 3.81 11.63 -6.57
N ARG A 48 3.40 11.21 -5.39
CA ARG A 48 2.73 12.07 -4.40
C ARG A 48 3.64 12.49 -3.25
N GLY A 49 4.93 12.23 -3.35
CA GLY A 49 5.89 12.58 -2.30
C GLY A 49 5.72 11.78 -1.03
N VAL A 50 5.15 10.58 -1.13
CA VAL A 50 4.92 9.68 0.00
C VAL A 50 6.00 8.60 0.00
N ASN A 51 6.66 8.43 1.15
CA ASN A 51 7.66 7.39 1.32
C ASN A 51 7.02 6.14 1.88
N ILE A 52 7.28 5.00 1.25
CA ILE A 52 6.85 3.71 1.78
C ILE A 52 7.96 3.18 2.67
N LEU A 53 7.70 3.16 3.97
CA LEU A 53 8.66 2.66 4.95
C LEU A 53 8.68 1.15 4.98
N GLN A 54 7.52 0.55 4.78
CA GLN A 54 7.38 -0.88 4.65
C GLN A 54 6.03 -1.21 4.03
N GLY A 55 5.96 -2.31 3.29
CA GLY A 55 4.71 -2.72 2.69
C GLY A 55 4.69 -4.20 2.37
N SER A 56 3.51 -4.76 2.18
CA SER A 56 3.33 -6.12 1.74
C SER A 56 2.04 -6.25 0.92
N VAL A 57 2.05 -7.20 0.00
CA VAL A 57 0.90 -7.54 -0.83
C VAL A 57 0.49 -8.96 -0.48
N GLY A 58 -0.70 -9.11 0.10
CA GLY A 58 -1.31 -10.41 0.32
C GLY A 58 -2.20 -10.78 -0.84
N LYS A 59 -2.76 -11.97 -0.83
CA LYS A 59 -3.64 -12.42 -1.91
C LYS A 59 -4.86 -11.53 -2.09
N GLU A 60 -5.36 -10.93 -1.03
CA GLU A 60 -6.60 -10.14 -1.06
C GLU A 60 -6.46 -8.82 -0.32
N HIS A 61 -5.25 -8.40 0.04
CA HIS A 61 -5.09 -7.17 0.80
C HIS A 61 -3.72 -6.53 0.60
N ILE A 62 -3.67 -5.23 0.91
CA ILE A 62 -2.45 -4.43 0.90
C ILE A 62 -2.21 -3.91 2.31
N HIS A 63 -0.98 -4.01 2.79
CA HIS A 63 -0.50 -3.39 4.04
C HIS A 63 0.57 -2.38 3.69
N LEU A 64 0.44 -1.16 4.20
CA LEU A 64 1.45 -0.13 4.01
C LEU A 64 1.75 0.61 5.30
N LEU A 65 3.01 0.89 5.52
CA LEU A 65 3.45 1.88 6.49
C LEU A 65 4.11 3.00 5.69
N VAL A 66 3.51 4.19 5.72
CA VAL A 66 3.94 5.30 4.87
C VAL A 66 4.24 6.55 5.69
N SER A 67 5.16 7.35 5.18
CA SER A 67 5.45 8.68 5.68
C SER A 67 4.93 9.68 4.65
N CYS A 68 4.04 10.56 5.10
CA CYS A 68 3.33 11.48 4.21
C CYS A 68 3.74 12.93 4.45
N PRO A 69 3.74 13.76 3.39
CA PRO A 69 3.89 15.21 3.58
C PRO A 69 2.64 15.78 4.24
N PRO A 70 2.75 16.94 4.93
CA PRO A 70 1.61 17.55 5.63
C PRO A 70 0.42 17.86 4.74
N SER A 71 0.67 18.08 3.45
CA SER A 71 -0.38 18.40 2.48
C SER A 71 -1.18 17.18 2.01
N MET A 72 -0.72 15.96 2.35
CA MET A 72 -1.34 14.72 1.85
C MET A 72 -2.20 14.09 2.92
N ALA A 73 -3.52 14.17 2.77
CA ALA A 73 -4.45 13.45 3.64
C ALA A 73 -4.42 11.96 3.29
N PRO A 74 -4.47 11.06 4.28
CA PRO A 74 -4.46 9.64 3.98
C PRO A 74 -5.63 9.20 3.11
N SER A 75 -6.81 9.82 3.26
CA SER A 75 -7.96 9.52 2.43
C SER A 75 -7.69 9.81 0.94
N LYS A 76 -6.98 10.91 0.66
CA LYS A 76 -6.63 11.27 -0.72
C LYS A 76 -5.62 10.29 -1.30
N LEU A 77 -4.64 9.90 -0.48
CA LEU A 77 -3.65 8.93 -0.92
C LEU A 77 -4.30 7.59 -1.27
N VAL A 78 -5.13 7.08 -0.38
CA VAL A 78 -5.80 5.79 -0.60
C VAL A 78 -6.70 5.84 -1.82
N GLN A 79 -7.48 6.91 -1.95
CA GLN A 79 -8.35 7.10 -3.12
C GLN A 79 -7.55 7.07 -4.42
N TYR A 80 -6.44 7.77 -4.44
CA TYR A 80 -5.56 7.82 -5.61
C TYR A 80 -4.97 6.44 -5.93
N LEU A 81 -4.42 5.76 -4.91
CA LEU A 81 -3.79 4.45 -5.11
C LEU A 81 -4.80 3.39 -5.56
N LYS A 82 -5.99 3.39 -4.93
CA LYS A 82 -7.02 2.43 -5.28
C LYS A 82 -7.56 2.68 -6.69
N GLY A 83 -7.87 3.92 -7.03
CA GLY A 83 -8.41 4.24 -8.35
C GLY A 83 -7.43 3.91 -9.47
N ARG A 84 -6.18 4.34 -9.30
CA ARG A 84 -5.15 4.11 -10.31
C ARG A 84 -4.84 2.63 -10.48
N SER A 85 -4.67 1.90 -9.39
CA SER A 85 -4.33 0.49 -9.45
C SER A 85 -5.49 -0.34 -10.01
N SER A 86 -6.72 -0.04 -9.62
CA SER A 86 -7.89 -0.76 -10.15
C SER A 86 -7.96 -0.63 -11.67
N ARG A 87 -7.83 0.59 -12.17
CA ARG A 87 -7.90 0.85 -13.61
C ARG A 87 -6.76 0.15 -14.37
N LEU A 88 -5.53 0.36 -13.92
CA LEU A 88 -4.37 -0.14 -14.66
C LEU A 88 -4.24 -1.66 -14.58
N LEU A 89 -4.59 -2.26 -13.44
CA LEU A 89 -4.56 -3.71 -13.33
C LEU A 89 -5.60 -4.37 -14.24
N GLN A 90 -6.80 -3.80 -14.32
CA GLN A 90 -7.83 -4.36 -15.17
C GLN A 90 -7.52 -4.18 -16.66
N GLU A 91 -6.83 -3.09 -17.02
CA GLU A 91 -6.38 -2.90 -18.39
C GLU A 91 -5.34 -3.93 -18.78
N GLN A 92 -4.44 -4.25 -17.85
CA GLN A 92 -3.33 -5.16 -18.13
C GLN A 92 -3.71 -6.63 -18.01
N PHE A 93 -4.66 -6.95 -17.12
CA PHE A 93 -5.05 -8.32 -16.83
C PHE A 93 -6.54 -8.54 -17.14
N PRO A 94 -6.86 -9.04 -18.35
CA PRO A 94 -8.26 -9.22 -18.74
C PRO A 94 -9.06 -10.11 -17.79
N GLU A 95 -8.42 -11.08 -17.14
CA GLU A 95 -9.09 -11.94 -16.19
C GLU A 95 -9.60 -11.17 -14.97
N LEU A 96 -8.92 -10.10 -14.58
CA LEU A 96 -9.39 -9.23 -13.50
C LEU A 96 -10.59 -8.41 -13.96
N GLN A 97 -10.54 -7.90 -15.16
CA GLN A 97 -11.65 -7.15 -15.72
C GLN A 97 -12.91 -8.02 -15.77
N LYS A 98 -12.77 -9.27 -16.17
CA LYS A 98 -13.87 -10.24 -16.19
C LYS A 98 -14.38 -10.50 -14.77
N ARG A 99 -13.45 -10.75 -13.84
CA ARG A 99 -13.79 -11.12 -12.47
C ARG A 99 -14.63 -10.05 -11.79
N TYR A 100 -14.33 -8.79 -12.04
CA TYR A 100 -15.00 -7.66 -11.42
C TYR A 100 -15.96 -6.94 -12.36
N TRP A 101 -16.20 -7.51 -13.54
CA TRP A 101 -17.13 -6.99 -14.55
C TRP A 101 -16.80 -5.55 -14.95
N GLY A 102 -15.50 -5.21 -14.97
CA GLY A 102 -15.04 -3.87 -15.26
C GLY A 102 -15.32 -2.85 -14.16
N GLN A 103 -15.80 -3.31 -13.00
CA GLN A 103 -16.10 -2.44 -11.86
C GLN A 103 -14.89 -2.33 -10.94
N HIS A 104 -15.11 -1.87 -9.71
CA HIS A 104 -14.02 -1.62 -8.77
C HIS A 104 -13.40 -2.93 -8.29
N LEU A 105 -12.06 -2.96 -8.31
CA LEU A 105 -11.30 -4.09 -7.83
C LEU A 105 -11.23 -4.12 -6.30
N TRP A 106 -11.23 -2.96 -5.67
CA TRP A 106 -11.06 -2.83 -4.22
C TRP A 106 -12.39 -2.69 -3.51
N ALA A 107 -12.47 -3.26 -2.31
CA ALA A 107 -13.62 -3.03 -1.43
C ALA A 107 -13.65 -1.58 -1.01
N ARG A 108 -14.82 -1.10 -0.58
CA ARG A 108 -14.93 0.24 -0.03
C ARG A 108 -14.19 0.32 1.29
N GLY A 109 -13.69 1.51 1.59
CA GLY A 109 -13.06 1.78 2.85
C GLY A 109 -11.65 1.28 2.95
N TYR A 110 -11.07 1.50 4.09
CA TYR A 110 -9.70 1.13 4.40
C TYR A 110 -9.49 1.34 5.90
N PHE A 111 -8.50 0.65 6.45
CA PHE A 111 -8.04 0.92 7.82
C PHE A 111 -6.89 1.92 7.74
N CYS A 112 -6.90 2.90 8.63
CA CYS A 112 -5.80 3.86 8.74
C CYS A 112 -5.60 4.25 10.20
N ALA A 113 -4.36 4.16 10.66
CA ALA A 113 -3.98 4.60 12.00
C ALA A 113 -2.73 5.44 11.92
N THR A 114 -2.66 6.46 12.76
CA THR A 114 -1.43 7.24 12.93
C THR A 114 -0.41 6.41 13.68
N VAL A 115 0.88 6.67 13.41
CA VAL A 115 1.97 5.86 13.94
C VAL A 115 3.02 6.75 14.56
N GLY A 116 3.35 6.50 15.84
CA GLY A 116 4.49 7.12 16.50
C GLY A 116 5.70 6.19 16.43
N SER A 117 6.86 6.66 16.95
CA SER A 117 8.11 5.91 16.78
C SER A 117 8.07 4.50 17.38
N VAL A 118 7.48 4.32 18.54
CA VAL A 118 7.40 2.99 19.17
C VAL A 118 6.47 2.07 18.39
N THR A 119 5.30 2.58 17.98
CA THR A 119 4.35 1.82 17.20
C THR A 119 4.85 1.50 15.80
N GLU A 120 5.70 2.36 15.25
CA GLU A 120 6.29 2.12 13.94
C GLU A 120 7.07 0.80 13.90
N GLU A 121 7.93 0.59 14.89
CA GLU A 121 8.73 -0.63 14.94
C GLU A 121 7.86 -1.88 15.05
N MET A 122 6.84 -1.82 15.91
CA MET A 122 5.90 -2.92 16.06
C MET A 122 5.18 -3.24 14.75
N ILE A 123 4.75 -2.21 14.03
CA ILE A 123 4.03 -2.40 12.78
C ILE A 123 4.95 -2.94 11.70
N ARG A 124 6.19 -2.46 11.62
CA ARG A 124 7.17 -3.01 10.67
C ARG A 124 7.37 -4.50 10.89
N ASN A 125 7.52 -4.90 12.15
CA ASN A 125 7.70 -6.30 12.49
C ASN A 125 6.47 -7.13 12.15
N TYR A 126 5.29 -6.60 12.41
CA TYR A 126 4.05 -7.28 12.09
C TYR A 126 3.92 -7.53 10.57
N ILE A 127 4.15 -6.51 9.78
CA ILE A 127 4.06 -6.61 8.31
C ILE A 127 5.09 -7.63 7.79
N ALA A 128 6.32 -7.56 8.28
CA ALA A 128 7.37 -8.48 7.86
C ALA A 128 7.03 -9.92 8.21
N ASN A 129 6.49 -10.15 9.41
CA ASN A 129 6.17 -11.49 9.87
C ASN A 129 4.92 -12.04 9.19
N GLN A 130 4.00 -11.19 8.79
CA GLN A 130 2.78 -11.60 8.13
C GLN A 130 3.07 -12.37 6.83
N GLY A 131 4.06 -11.92 6.08
CA GLY A 131 4.47 -12.62 4.87
C GLY A 131 4.98 -14.03 5.16
N ASN A 132 5.66 -14.20 6.27
CA ASN A 132 6.17 -15.52 6.67
C ASN A 132 5.05 -16.44 7.17
N ASP A 133 4.13 -15.88 7.94
CA ASP A 133 3.04 -16.65 8.53
C ASP A 133 2.08 -17.19 7.49
N GLU A 134 1.82 -16.39 6.46
CA GLU A 134 0.91 -16.79 5.39
C GLU A 134 1.66 -17.51 4.27
N LYS A 135 2.94 -17.72 4.43
CA LYS A 135 3.80 -18.39 3.46
C LYS A 135 3.54 -17.82 2.07
N ASN A 136 3.92 -17.98 1.14
CA ASN A 136 3.80 -17.53 -0.24
C ASN A 136 2.61 -16.64 -0.57
N GLU A 137 1.73 -16.39 0.40
CA GLU A 137 0.54 -15.60 0.17
C GLU A 137 0.83 -14.11 0.12
N ILE A 138 1.89 -13.67 0.80
CA ILE A 138 2.21 -12.25 0.96
C ILE A 138 3.58 -11.96 0.41
N PHE A 139 3.66 -10.88 -0.34
CA PHE A 139 4.92 -10.39 -0.89
C PHE A 139 5.43 -9.25 0.00
N LYS A 140 6.70 -9.34 0.39
CA LYS A 140 7.35 -8.23 1.06
C LYS A 140 7.87 -7.28 0.00
N ILE A 141 7.44 -6.05 0.09
CA ILE A 141 7.79 -5.05 -0.92
C ILE A 141 8.71 -3.97 -0.40
N GLU A 142 9.13 -4.06 0.86
CA GLU A 142 9.96 -3.04 1.48
C GLU A 142 11.28 -2.82 0.76
N ASP A 143 11.95 -3.89 0.37
CA ASP A 143 13.25 -3.78 -0.29
C ASP A 143 13.13 -3.07 -1.64
N GLU A 144 12.03 -3.27 -2.32
CA GLU A 144 11.80 -2.67 -3.62
C GLU A 144 11.27 -1.25 -3.50
N PHE A 145 10.57 -0.95 -2.43
CA PHE A 145 10.10 0.41 -2.17
C PHE A 145 11.19 1.32 -1.62
N GLN A 146 12.19 0.73 -0.96
CA GLN A 146 13.25 1.49 -0.33
C GLN A 146 14.47 1.71 -1.22
N SER A 147 14.53 1.05 -2.31
CA SER A 147 15.69 1.16 -3.21
C SER A 147 15.88 2.54 -3.79
#